data_426580c142739cf8b86bb3af4884dbda
#
_entry.id   426580c142739cf8b86bb3af4884dbda
#
_cell.length_a   1.000
_cell.length_b   1.000
_cell.length_c   1.000
_cell.angle_alpha   90.00
_cell.angle_beta   90.00
_cell.angle_gamma   90.00
#
_symmetry.space_group_name_H-M   'P 1'
#
loop_
_entity.id
_entity.type
_entity.pdbx_description
1 polymer ?
#
loop_
_entity_poly.entity_id
_entity_poly.type
_entity_poly.pdbx_seq_one_letter_code
_entity_poly.pdbx_strand_id
1 'polypeptide(L)'
;MLRFAGRLAWPAFVMAALLCGAAPAHAGPASDLIGKLNAVFIEVMQNAKALGYDGRYQKLEPVLSEAYDFQEMTRVSTGRHWRELTDDQKKQVTAAFEDYSVATYAARFNGFGGERFEVLGEEQAPGGNLRVNNQIVPTSGAPIRIDYLLREKDGQWRIIDVYLKSSVSELAVRRAEFTDTIAKGGIDGLIADLKAKVGKLKTEGGGAN
;
A
#
# COMPACT_ATOMS: atom_id res chain seq x y z
N MET A 1 14.39 -78.36 -38.54
CA MET A 1 13.22 -78.06 -37.69
C MET A 1 13.71 -77.62 -36.32
N LEU A 2 13.85 -76.37 -36.05
CA LEU A 2 14.06 -75.84 -34.69
C LEU A 2 13.45 -74.47 -34.58
N ARG A 3 12.45 -74.37 -33.73
CA ARG A 3 11.70 -73.10 -33.42
C ARG A 3 12.51 -72.44 -32.29
N PHE A 4 12.97 -71.22 -32.52
CA PHE A 4 13.42 -70.30 -31.44
C PHE A 4 12.39 -69.16 -31.25
N ALA A 5 11.70 -69.23 -30.12
CA ALA A 5 10.88 -68.19 -29.65
C ALA A 5 11.68 -67.19 -28.76
N GLY A 6 12.07 -66.08 -29.31
CA GLY A 6 12.71 -65.01 -28.55
C GLY A 6 11.65 -64.06 -27.89
N ARG A 7 11.57 -64.12 -26.57
CA ARG A 7 10.79 -63.18 -25.77
C ARG A 7 11.59 -61.89 -25.61
N LEU A 8 11.14 -60.80 -26.26
CA LEU A 8 11.64 -59.46 -26.02
C LEU A 8 10.99 -58.92 -24.72
N ALA A 9 11.79 -58.76 -23.67
CA ALA A 9 11.37 -58.05 -22.46
C ALA A 9 11.61 -56.55 -22.65
N TRP A 10 10.53 -55.77 -22.63
CA TRP A 10 10.60 -54.30 -22.60
C TRP A 10 10.81 -53.83 -21.16
N PRO A 11 11.81 -52.98 -20.89
CA PRO A 11 11.92 -52.36 -19.58
C PRO A 11 10.84 -51.29 -19.40
N ALA A 12 10.01 -51.46 -18.37
CA ALA A 12 9.06 -50.43 -17.94
C ALA A 12 9.85 -49.25 -17.36
N PHE A 13 9.86 -48.14 -18.09
CA PHE A 13 10.42 -46.87 -17.62
C PHE A 13 9.40 -46.23 -16.64
N VAL A 14 9.64 -46.37 -15.35
CA VAL A 14 8.87 -45.68 -14.32
C VAL A 14 9.28 -44.24 -14.34
N MET A 15 8.43 -43.40 -14.96
CA MET A 15 8.56 -41.95 -14.97
C MET A 15 8.05 -41.42 -13.62
N ALA A 16 8.97 -41.21 -12.68
CA ALA A 16 8.67 -40.52 -11.41
C ALA A 16 8.32 -39.06 -11.72
N ALA A 17 7.05 -38.75 -11.73
CA ALA A 17 6.56 -37.38 -11.78
C ALA A 17 6.95 -36.70 -10.46
N LEU A 18 7.98 -35.84 -10.50
CA LEU A 18 8.28 -34.89 -9.44
C LEU A 18 7.11 -33.88 -9.39
N LEU A 19 6.16 -34.12 -8.51
CA LEU A 19 5.21 -33.11 -8.05
C LEU A 19 6.01 -32.05 -7.31
N CYS A 20 6.43 -31.00 -8.04
CA CYS A 20 6.91 -29.77 -7.46
C CYS A 20 5.68 -29.13 -6.80
N GLY A 21 5.42 -29.48 -5.54
CA GLY A 21 4.45 -28.79 -4.71
C GLY A 21 4.92 -27.33 -4.60
N ALA A 22 4.17 -26.40 -5.20
CA ALA A 22 4.32 -24.98 -4.91
C ALA A 22 4.09 -24.83 -3.40
N ALA A 23 5.18 -24.61 -2.64
CA ALA A 23 5.06 -24.22 -1.24
C ALA A 23 4.17 -22.97 -1.19
N PRO A 24 3.18 -22.91 -0.27
CA PRO A 24 2.45 -21.69 -0.07
C PRO A 24 3.49 -20.59 0.19
N ALA A 25 3.42 -19.49 -0.56
CA ALA A 25 4.24 -18.33 -0.30
C ALA A 25 3.94 -17.92 1.16
N HIS A 26 4.91 -18.13 2.05
CA HIS A 26 4.76 -17.74 3.45
C HIS A 26 4.62 -16.23 3.43
N ALA A 27 3.46 -15.74 3.85
CA ALA A 27 3.26 -14.34 4.13
C ALA A 27 4.26 -13.97 5.23
N GLY A 28 5.22 -13.13 4.91
CA GLY A 28 6.18 -12.62 5.88
C GLY A 28 5.57 -11.49 6.70
N PRO A 29 6.30 -10.97 7.71
CA PRO A 29 5.80 -9.89 8.57
C PRO A 29 5.34 -8.65 7.81
N ALA A 30 5.93 -8.36 6.65
CA ALA A 30 5.49 -7.25 5.79
C ALA A 30 4.12 -7.53 5.16
N SER A 31 3.90 -8.73 4.65
CA SER A 31 2.59 -9.17 4.14
C SER A 31 1.54 -9.21 5.24
N ASP A 32 1.89 -9.61 6.46
CA ASP A 32 0.99 -9.61 7.60
C ASP A 32 0.52 -8.19 7.97
N LEU A 33 1.44 -7.20 7.92
CA LEU A 33 1.09 -5.79 8.12
C LEU A 33 0.05 -5.34 7.08
N ILE A 34 0.28 -5.63 5.81
CA ILE A 34 -0.66 -5.26 4.74
C ILE A 34 -1.99 -5.99 4.89
N GLY A 35 -1.98 -7.27 5.29
CA GLY A 35 -3.20 -8.03 5.57
C GLY A 35 -4.05 -7.39 6.69
N LYS A 36 -3.42 -6.96 7.78
CA LYS A 36 -4.09 -6.23 8.87
C LYS A 36 -4.66 -4.90 8.41
N LEU A 37 -3.89 -4.14 7.63
CA LEU A 37 -4.33 -2.87 7.05
C LEU A 37 -5.54 -3.07 6.12
N ASN A 38 -5.50 -4.06 5.25
CA ASN A 38 -6.61 -4.43 4.37
C ASN A 38 -7.89 -4.77 5.14
N ALA A 39 -7.77 -5.50 6.26
CA ALA A 39 -8.92 -5.85 7.11
C ALA A 39 -9.58 -4.60 7.70
N VAL A 40 -8.79 -3.62 8.16
CA VAL A 40 -9.32 -2.35 8.66
C VAL A 40 -9.97 -1.53 7.54
N PHE A 41 -9.41 -1.52 6.35
CA PHE A 41 -10.01 -0.84 5.20
C PHE A 41 -11.40 -1.42 4.86
N ILE A 42 -11.54 -2.74 4.82
CA ILE A 42 -12.83 -3.41 4.61
C ILE A 42 -13.81 -3.06 5.75
N GLU A 43 -13.38 -3.12 7.01
CA GLU A 43 -14.25 -2.75 8.14
C GLU A 43 -14.77 -1.32 8.03
N VAL A 44 -13.88 -0.36 7.67
CA VAL A 44 -14.25 1.04 7.48
C VAL A 44 -15.21 1.21 6.32
N MET A 45 -14.99 0.53 5.19
CA MET A 45 -15.87 0.57 4.02
C MET A 45 -17.26 -0.03 4.34
N GLN A 46 -17.32 -1.16 5.02
CA GLN A 46 -18.59 -1.82 5.42
C GLN A 46 -19.43 -0.94 6.35
N ASN A 47 -18.78 -0.17 7.21
CA ASN A 47 -19.43 0.71 8.18
C ASN A 47 -19.44 2.18 7.74
N ALA A 48 -19.10 2.47 6.47
CA ALA A 48 -18.81 3.82 6.00
C ALA A 48 -19.96 4.80 6.24
N LYS A 49 -21.20 4.37 6.02
CA LYS A 49 -22.39 5.21 6.22
C LYS A 49 -22.61 5.53 7.71
N ALA A 50 -22.49 4.53 8.59
CA ALA A 50 -22.68 4.71 10.03
C ALA A 50 -21.57 5.58 10.66
N LEU A 51 -20.33 5.42 10.17
CA LEU A 51 -19.18 6.18 10.65
C LEU A 51 -19.20 7.65 10.21
N GLY A 52 -19.77 7.94 9.04
CA GLY A 52 -19.57 9.22 8.39
C GLY A 52 -18.09 9.48 8.09
N TYR A 53 -17.74 10.67 7.59
CA TYR A 53 -16.34 11.01 7.31
C TYR A 53 -15.48 11.02 8.58
N ASP A 54 -15.93 11.67 9.63
CA ASP A 54 -15.15 11.85 10.86
C ASP A 54 -14.89 10.51 11.57
N GLY A 55 -15.86 9.61 11.61
CA GLY A 55 -15.69 8.27 12.18
C GLY A 55 -14.75 7.40 11.37
N ARG A 56 -14.77 7.50 10.04
CA ARG A 56 -13.77 6.82 9.17
C ARG A 56 -12.37 7.37 9.41
N TYR A 57 -12.23 8.69 9.49
CA TYR A 57 -10.96 9.34 9.80
C TYR A 57 -10.40 8.83 11.13
N GLN A 58 -11.17 8.90 12.22
CA GLN A 58 -10.76 8.47 13.56
C GLN A 58 -10.34 7.00 13.64
N LYS A 59 -11.00 6.12 12.85
CA LYS A 59 -10.61 4.70 12.78
C LYS A 59 -9.33 4.48 12.00
N LEU A 60 -9.11 5.24 10.94
CA LEU A 60 -7.96 5.07 10.05
C LEU A 60 -6.69 5.72 10.59
N GLU A 61 -6.79 6.85 11.28
CA GLU A 61 -5.64 7.62 11.77
C GLU A 61 -4.63 6.75 12.54
N PRO A 62 -4.98 6.07 13.66
CA PRO A 62 -4.01 5.30 14.44
C PRO A 62 -3.38 4.15 13.63
N VAL A 63 -4.16 3.52 12.77
CA VAL A 63 -3.70 2.38 11.96
C VAL A 63 -2.72 2.83 10.88
N LEU A 64 -3.00 3.95 10.22
CA LEU A 64 -2.10 4.50 9.20
C LEU A 64 -0.84 5.08 9.84
N SER A 65 -0.95 5.78 10.98
CA SER A 65 0.22 6.30 11.73
C SER A 65 1.17 5.19 12.17
N GLU A 66 0.63 4.01 12.51
CA GLU A 66 1.45 2.85 12.86
C GLU A 66 2.04 2.16 11.62
N ALA A 67 1.26 2.01 10.54
CA ALA A 67 1.68 1.26 9.36
C ALA A 67 2.67 2.02 8.45
N TYR A 68 2.60 3.36 8.40
CA TYR A 68 3.38 4.20 7.48
C TYR A 68 4.54 4.88 8.19
N ASP A 69 5.70 5.01 7.54
CA ASP A 69 6.77 5.93 7.94
C ASP A 69 6.54 7.30 7.30
N PHE A 70 5.58 8.07 7.83
CA PHE A 70 5.25 9.39 7.31
C PHE A 70 6.42 10.36 7.32
N GLN A 71 7.36 10.23 8.28
CA GLN A 71 8.56 11.05 8.31
C GLN A 71 9.45 10.79 7.08
N GLU A 72 9.71 9.52 6.78
CA GLU A 72 10.50 9.14 5.60
C GLU A 72 9.78 9.52 4.31
N MET A 73 8.48 9.28 4.22
CA MET A 73 7.67 9.64 3.06
C MET A 73 7.68 11.15 2.82
N THR A 74 7.57 11.97 3.87
CA THR A 74 7.65 13.43 3.77
C THR A 74 9.05 13.87 3.34
N ARG A 75 10.10 13.26 3.91
CA ARG A 75 11.49 13.54 3.53
C ARG A 75 11.72 13.30 2.04
N VAL A 76 11.20 12.19 1.50
CA VAL A 76 11.34 11.83 0.09
C VAL A 76 10.54 12.79 -0.80
N SER A 77 9.30 13.11 -0.43
CA SER A 77 8.42 13.95 -1.23
C SER A 77 8.78 15.43 -1.20
N THR A 78 9.39 15.96 -0.12
CA THR A 78 9.94 17.32 -0.08
C THR A 78 11.33 17.43 -0.72
N GLY A 79 12.01 16.29 -0.91
CA GLY A 79 13.29 16.19 -1.61
C GLY A 79 14.40 17.03 -0.98
N ARG A 80 15.09 17.86 -1.80
CA ARG A 80 16.21 18.70 -1.35
C ARG A 80 15.82 19.68 -0.23
N HIS A 81 14.59 20.15 -0.25
CA HIS A 81 14.10 21.15 0.72
C HIS A 81 14.09 20.62 2.16
N TRP A 82 13.96 19.29 2.36
CA TRP A 82 14.00 18.69 3.69
C TRP A 82 15.22 19.06 4.52
N ARG A 83 16.38 19.20 3.86
CA ARG A 83 17.65 19.51 4.55
C ARG A 83 17.73 20.95 5.06
N GLU A 84 16.94 21.82 4.49
CA GLU A 84 16.89 23.26 4.78
C GLU A 84 15.86 23.58 5.88
N LEU A 85 14.99 22.60 6.24
CA LEU A 85 13.94 22.80 7.24
C LEU A 85 14.48 22.72 8.66
N THR A 86 13.91 23.55 9.53
CA THR A 86 14.06 23.41 10.99
C THR A 86 13.36 22.13 11.46
N ASP A 87 13.68 21.67 12.66
CA ASP A 87 13.02 20.46 13.20
C ASP A 87 11.52 20.67 13.44
N ASP A 88 11.11 21.89 13.78
CA ASP A 88 9.68 22.23 13.92
C ASP A 88 8.98 22.23 12.57
N GLN A 89 9.59 22.74 11.52
CA GLN A 89 9.04 22.66 10.17
C GLN A 89 8.93 21.22 9.67
N LYS A 90 9.93 20.37 9.96
CA LYS A 90 9.87 18.94 9.65
C LYS A 90 8.70 18.26 10.33
N LYS A 91 8.48 18.53 11.62
CA LYS A 91 7.34 18.01 12.39
C LYS A 91 6.01 18.48 11.79
N GLN A 92 5.88 19.78 11.51
CA GLN A 92 4.65 20.37 11.00
C GLN A 92 4.29 19.86 9.61
N VAL A 93 5.25 19.76 8.68
CA VAL A 93 4.98 19.26 7.32
C VAL A 93 4.70 17.76 7.33
N THR A 94 5.36 17.00 8.22
CA THR A 94 5.07 15.57 8.38
C THR A 94 3.64 15.36 8.89
N ALA A 95 3.25 16.08 9.93
CA ALA A 95 1.89 16.02 10.47
C ALA A 95 0.84 16.43 9.43
N ALA A 96 1.11 17.49 8.64
CA ALA A 96 0.18 17.91 7.59
C ALA A 96 0.07 16.88 6.45
N PHE A 97 1.16 16.17 6.11
CA PHE A 97 1.12 15.13 5.10
C PHE A 97 0.43 13.85 5.61
N GLU A 98 0.64 13.49 6.86
CA GLU A 98 -0.07 12.40 7.54
C GLU A 98 -1.58 12.67 7.55
N ASP A 99 -2.00 13.83 8.05
CA ASP A 99 -3.40 14.27 8.08
C ASP A 99 -4.06 14.23 6.69
N TYR A 100 -3.37 14.75 5.68
CA TYR A 100 -3.83 14.69 4.28
C TYR A 100 -3.96 13.24 3.77
N SER A 101 -3.04 12.36 4.14
CA SER A 101 -3.07 10.95 3.74
C SER A 101 -4.25 10.23 4.38
N VAL A 102 -4.45 10.38 5.69
CA VAL A 102 -5.60 9.81 6.42
C VAL A 102 -6.92 10.35 5.86
N ALA A 103 -7.01 11.67 5.64
CA ALA A 103 -8.18 12.32 5.05
C ALA A 103 -8.51 11.76 3.66
N THR A 104 -7.48 11.46 2.86
CA THR A 104 -7.65 10.87 1.53
C THR A 104 -8.27 9.47 1.61
N TYR A 105 -7.79 8.62 2.52
CA TYR A 105 -8.37 7.30 2.75
C TYR A 105 -9.80 7.39 3.28
N ALA A 106 -10.05 8.28 4.26
CA ALA A 106 -11.38 8.49 4.83
C ALA A 106 -12.41 8.97 3.79
N ALA A 107 -11.99 9.83 2.85
CA ALA A 107 -12.85 10.30 1.76
C ALA A 107 -13.12 9.20 0.71
N ARG A 108 -12.11 8.39 0.37
CA ARG A 108 -12.22 7.34 -0.66
C ARG A 108 -12.97 6.10 -0.19
N PHE A 109 -12.81 5.71 1.07
CA PHE A 109 -13.46 4.52 1.62
C PHE A 109 -14.84 4.85 2.21
N ASN A 110 -15.69 5.46 1.40
CA ASN A 110 -16.99 5.99 1.78
C ASN A 110 -18.18 5.05 1.52
N GLY A 111 -17.92 3.80 1.12
CA GLY A 111 -18.93 2.78 0.88
C GLY A 111 -18.31 1.40 0.64
N PHE A 112 -19.16 0.38 0.59
CA PHE A 112 -18.78 -1.01 0.36
C PHE A 112 -19.71 -1.65 -0.66
N GLY A 113 -19.15 -2.12 -1.76
CA GLY A 113 -19.87 -2.81 -2.83
C GLY A 113 -19.57 -4.32 -2.90
N GLY A 114 -18.92 -4.89 -1.86
CA GLY A 114 -18.47 -6.28 -1.84
C GLY A 114 -17.02 -6.47 -2.31
N GLU A 115 -16.24 -5.40 -2.32
CA GLU A 115 -14.81 -5.44 -2.62
C GLU A 115 -14.08 -6.35 -1.63
N ARG A 116 -12.97 -6.94 -2.09
CA ARG A 116 -12.02 -7.63 -1.23
C ARG A 116 -10.60 -7.19 -1.57
N PHE A 117 -9.73 -7.20 -0.56
CA PHE A 117 -8.31 -7.02 -0.76
C PHE A 117 -7.63 -8.37 -0.77
N GLU A 118 -6.61 -8.51 -1.61
CA GLU A 118 -5.81 -9.74 -1.73
C GLU A 118 -4.33 -9.40 -1.72
N VAL A 119 -3.61 -9.95 -0.73
CA VAL A 119 -2.15 -9.95 -0.73
C VAL A 119 -1.70 -11.09 -1.65
N LEU A 120 -0.95 -10.75 -2.69
CA LEU A 120 -0.52 -11.70 -3.73
C LEU A 120 0.86 -12.30 -3.45
N GLY A 121 1.58 -11.72 -2.51
CA GLY A 121 2.93 -12.12 -2.11
C GLY A 121 3.86 -10.94 -1.91
N GLU A 122 5.09 -11.22 -1.53
CA GLU A 122 6.14 -10.22 -1.34
C GLU A 122 7.39 -10.57 -2.13
N GLU A 123 8.15 -9.55 -2.53
CA GLU A 123 9.40 -9.68 -3.27
C GLU A 123 10.44 -8.70 -2.74
N GLN A 124 11.70 -9.06 -2.91
CA GLN A 124 12.82 -8.18 -2.55
C GLN A 124 12.84 -6.94 -3.45
N ALA A 125 13.05 -5.79 -2.84
CA ALA A 125 13.21 -4.52 -3.52
C ALA A 125 14.57 -3.89 -3.19
N PRO A 126 15.09 -2.95 -4.01
CA PRO A 126 16.36 -2.30 -3.76
C PRO A 126 16.48 -1.69 -2.37
N GLY A 127 17.69 -1.73 -1.79
CA GLY A 127 17.99 -1.12 -0.50
C GLY A 127 17.52 -1.93 0.72
N GLY A 128 17.30 -3.25 0.57
CA GLY A 128 16.82 -4.12 1.66
C GLY A 128 15.33 -3.94 1.97
N ASN A 129 14.61 -3.27 1.08
CA ASN A 129 13.16 -3.10 1.20
C ASN A 129 12.42 -4.35 0.71
N LEU A 130 11.15 -4.48 1.08
CA LEU A 130 10.21 -5.45 0.52
C LEU A 130 9.11 -4.74 -0.24
N ARG A 131 8.69 -5.33 -1.35
CA ARG A 131 7.48 -4.92 -2.05
C ARG A 131 6.41 -5.97 -1.80
N VAL A 132 5.33 -5.56 -1.17
CA VAL A 132 4.14 -6.41 -1.01
C VAL A 132 3.19 -6.12 -2.15
N ASN A 133 3.00 -7.12 -2.98
CA ASN A 133 2.07 -7.09 -4.10
C ASN A 133 0.65 -7.29 -3.57
N ASN A 134 -0.23 -6.34 -3.83
CA ASN A 134 -1.58 -6.30 -3.29
C ASN A 134 -2.58 -5.79 -4.35
N GLN A 135 -3.85 -6.15 -4.20
CA GLN A 135 -4.90 -5.66 -5.09
C GLN A 135 -6.24 -5.52 -4.38
N ILE A 136 -7.07 -4.61 -4.92
CA ILE A 136 -8.50 -4.54 -4.62
C ILE A 136 -9.23 -5.27 -5.76
N VAL A 137 -10.07 -6.23 -5.40
CA VAL A 137 -10.93 -6.96 -6.33
C VAL A 137 -12.36 -6.47 -6.14
N PRO A 138 -12.89 -5.67 -7.07
CA PRO A 138 -14.27 -5.24 -7.03
C PRO A 138 -15.22 -6.41 -7.37
N THR A 139 -16.50 -6.26 -7.09
CA THR A 139 -17.54 -7.24 -7.48
C THR A 139 -17.74 -7.33 -9.00
N SER A 140 -17.36 -6.29 -9.73
CA SER A 140 -17.38 -6.26 -11.19
C SER A 140 -16.21 -5.44 -11.71
N GLY A 141 -15.65 -5.85 -12.86
CA GLY A 141 -14.49 -5.21 -13.45
C GLY A 141 -13.16 -5.88 -13.10
N ALA A 142 -12.07 -5.30 -13.56
CA ALA A 142 -10.73 -5.82 -13.33
C ALA A 142 -10.21 -5.47 -11.95
N PRO A 143 -9.38 -6.32 -11.33
CA PRO A 143 -8.66 -5.98 -10.10
C PRO A 143 -7.80 -4.73 -10.25
N ILE A 144 -7.71 -3.95 -9.19
CA ILE A 144 -6.90 -2.73 -9.12
C ILE A 144 -5.67 -3.01 -8.27
N ARG A 145 -4.51 -2.97 -8.88
CA ARG A 145 -3.23 -3.18 -8.19
C ARG A 145 -2.88 -1.97 -7.32
N ILE A 146 -2.55 -2.26 -6.07
CA ILE A 146 -2.03 -1.31 -5.09
C ILE A 146 -0.92 -2.01 -4.33
N ASP A 147 0.31 -1.85 -4.79
CA ASP A 147 1.46 -2.49 -4.16
C ASP A 147 2.10 -1.53 -3.15
N TYR A 148 2.68 -2.10 -2.10
CA TYR A 148 3.30 -1.33 -1.02
C TYR A 148 4.79 -1.60 -0.99
N LEU A 149 5.61 -0.55 -0.89
CA LEU A 149 7.03 -0.66 -0.60
C LEU A 149 7.24 -0.47 0.90
N LEU A 150 7.87 -1.43 1.54
CA LEU A 150 8.10 -1.43 2.98
C LEU A 150 9.60 -1.45 3.28
N ARG A 151 9.96 -0.81 4.38
CA ARG A 151 11.29 -0.84 4.98
C ARG A 151 11.20 -1.33 6.41
N GLU A 152 12.16 -2.16 6.80
CA GLU A 152 12.34 -2.52 8.20
C GLU A 152 13.10 -1.40 8.93
N LYS A 153 12.55 -1.00 10.07
CA LYS A 153 13.15 -0.02 10.96
C LYS A 153 12.89 -0.44 12.39
N ASP A 154 13.94 -0.59 13.19
CA ASP A 154 13.86 -0.98 14.59
C ASP A 154 13.06 -2.29 14.82
N GLY A 155 13.20 -3.25 13.91
CA GLY A 155 12.49 -4.54 13.94
C GLY A 155 11.03 -4.48 13.50
N GLN A 156 10.58 -3.35 12.96
CA GLN A 156 9.21 -3.16 12.48
C GLN A 156 9.18 -2.79 11.00
N TRP A 157 8.33 -3.46 10.24
CA TRP A 157 8.05 -3.09 8.86
C TRP A 157 7.14 -1.87 8.81
N ARG A 158 7.50 -0.89 7.96
CA ARG A 158 6.70 0.31 7.72
C ARG A 158 6.62 0.62 6.24
N ILE A 159 5.47 1.08 5.80
CA ILE A 159 5.23 1.50 4.42
C ILE A 159 5.95 2.81 4.17
N ILE A 160 6.77 2.84 3.11
CA ILE A 160 7.52 4.02 2.67
C ILE A 160 7.12 4.52 1.29
N ASP A 161 6.34 3.76 0.52
CA ASP A 161 5.72 4.19 -0.75
C ASP A 161 4.52 3.30 -1.10
N VAL A 162 3.64 3.80 -1.93
CA VAL A 162 2.50 3.07 -2.50
C VAL A 162 2.55 3.17 -4.02
N TYR A 163 2.38 2.04 -4.69
CA TYR A 163 2.39 1.98 -6.15
C TYR A 163 1.00 1.66 -6.69
N LEU A 164 0.42 2.59 -7.43
CA LEU A 164 -0.81 2.36 -8.14
C LEU A 164 -0.54 1.69 -9.49
N LYS A 165 -1.38 0.71 -9.85
CA LYS A 165 -1.23 -0.07 -11.09
C LYS A 165 0.18 -0.67 -11.25
N SER A 166 0.81 -1.04 -10.14
CA SER A 166 2.17 -1.62 -10.04
C SER A 166 3.33 -0.75 -10.52
N SER A 167 3.10 0.43 -11.07
CA SER A 167 4.16 1.22 -11.71
C SER A 167 4.21 2.68 -11.29
N VAL A 168 3.11 3.24 -10.81
CA VAL A 168 3.03 4.67 -10.46
C VAL A 168 3.28 4.83 -8.96
N SER A 169 4.47 5.32 -8.59
CA SER A 169 4.80 5.70 -7.23
C SER A 169 4.02 6.93 -6.81
N GLU A 170 3.24 6.82 -5.75
CA GLU A 170 2.53 7.96 -5.16
C GLU A 170 3.50 9.00 -4.61
N LEU A 171 4.64 8.58 -4.02
CA LEU A 171 5.65 9.53 -3.56
C LEU A 171 6.31 10.31 -4.71
N ALA A 172 6.53 9.68 -5.86
CA ALA A 172 7.06 10.39 -7.02
C ALA A 172 6.08 11.46 -7.50
N VAL A 173 4.77 11.15 -7.53
CA VAL A 173 3.73 12.12 -7.85
C VAL A 173 3.70 13.25 -6.81
N ARG A 174 3.70 12.91 -5.52
CA ARG A 174 3.72 13.91 -4.43
C ARG A 174 4.97 14.78 -4.49
N ARG A 175 6.12 14.23 -4.84
CA ARG A 175 7.36 14.99 -4.97
C ARG A 175 7.25 16.06 -6.05
N ALA A 176 6.64 15.75 -7.18
CA ALA A 176 6.40 16.73 -8.24
C ALA A 176 5.46 17.85 -7.75
N GLU A 177 4.31 17.50 -7.18
CA GLU A 177 3.35 18.46 -6.64
C GLU A 177 3.94 19.35 -5.54
N PHE A 178 4.67 18.75 -4.58
CA PHE A 178 5.25 19.49 -3.45
C PHE A 178 6.37 20.41 -3.89
N THR A 179 7.20 19.99 -4.87
CA THR A 179 8.23 20.85 -5.43
C THR A 179 7.63 22.12 -6.03
N ASP A 180 6.54 22.00 -6.77
CA ASP A 180 5.85 23.16 -7.38
C ASP A 180 5.22 24.07 -6.31
N THR A 181 4.63 23.49 -5.28
CA THR A 181 4.00 24.23 -4.19
C THR A 181 5.04 24.95 -3.34
N ILE A 182 6.15 24.28 -3.01
CA ILE A 182 7.24 24.86 -2.22
C ILE A 182 7.92 25.99 -3.02
N ALA A 183 8.07 25.88 -4.33
CA ALA A 183 8.66 26.92 -5.16
C ALA A 183 7.82 28.22 -5.13
N LYS A 184 6.51 28.14 -4.92
CA LYS A 184 5.58 29.27 -4.89
C LYS A 184 5.42 29.90 -3.51
N GLY A 185 5.38 29.08 -2.46
CA GLY A 185 5.00 29.53 -1.12
C GLY A 185 5.88 29.01 0.02
N GLY A 186 7.02 28.39 -0.30
CA GLY A 186 7.88 27.76 0.70
C GLY A 186 7.20 26.57 1.38
N ILE A 187 7.81 26.12 2.48
CA ILE A 187 7.26 24.98 3.26
C ILE A 187 5.94 25.35 3.93
N ASP A 188 5.78 26.59 4.38
CA ASP A 188 4.54 27.06 5.00
C ASP A 188 3.38 27.05 3.98
N GLY A 189 3.68 27.38 2.71
CA GLY A 189 2.73 27.26 1.61
C GLY A 189 2.30 25.82 1.36
N LEU A 190 3.22 24.87 1.44
CA LEU A 190 2.89 23.44 1.35
C LEU A 190 2.00 22.98 2.52
N ILE A 191 2.34 23.36 3.75
CA ILE A 191 1.55 23.04 4.93
C ILE A 191 0.13 23.58 4.80
N ALA A 192 0.00 24.84 4.34
CA ALA A 192 -1.31 25.48 4.13
C ALA A 192 -2.12 24.77 3.03
N ASP A 193 -1.49 24.40 1.92
CA ASP A 193 -2.12 23.65 0.82
C ASP A 193 -2.64 22.29 1.28
N LEU A 194 -1.82 21.54 2.03
CA LEU A 194 -2.22 20.23 2.57
C LEU A 194 -3.43 20.36 3.51
N LYS A 195 -3.42 21.33 4.42
CA LYS A 195 -4.56 21.61 5.30
C LYS A 195 -5.83 22.00 4.53
N ALA A 196 -5.70 22.82 3.48
CA ALA A 196 -6.83 23.19 2.63
C ALA A 196 -7.40 21.95 1.90
N LYS A 197 -6.54 21.05 1.40
CA LYS A 197 -6.96 19.78 0.79
C LYS A 197 -7.70 18.87 1.78
N VAL A 198 -7.25 18.80 3.05
CA VAL A 198 -7.97 18.07 4.12
C VAL A 198 -9.38 18.63 4.31
N GLY A 199 -9.52 19.95 4.42
CA GLY A 199 -10.82 20.61 4.54
C GLY A 199 -11.76 20.29 3.38
N LYS A 200 -11.23 20.29 2.14
CA LYS A 200 -11.99 19.92 0.93
C LYS A 200 -12.43 18.45 0.96
N LEU A 201 -11.52 17.52 1.28
CA LEU A 201 -11.82 16.10 1.38
C LEU A 201 -12.90 15.83 2.44
N LYS A 202 -12.86 16.52 3.58
CA LYS A 202 -13.89 16.42 4.61
C LYS A 202 -15.27 16.84 4.09
N THR A 203 -15.35 17.95 3.37
CA THR A 203 -16.61 18.43 2.81
C THR A 203 -17.17 17.48 1.74
N GLU A 204 -16.32 17.03 0.82
CA GLU A 204 -16.71 16.11 -0.27
C GLU A 204 -17.02 14.70 0.26
N GLY A 205 -16.22 14.19 1.19
CA GLY A 205 -16.40 12.85 1.79
C GLY A 205 -17.54 12.77 2.79
N GLY A 206 -18.01 13.89 3.34
CA GLY A 206 -19.18 14.00 4.23
C GLY A 206 -20.51 14.11 3.48
N GLY A 207 -20.48 14.52 2.20
CA GLY A 207 -21.68 14.77 1.40
C GLY A 207 -22.29 13.54 0.71
N ALA A 208 -21.71 12.35 0.87
CA ALA A 208 -22.24 11.09 0.31
C ALA A 208 -23.23 10.46 1.30
N ASN A 209 -24.42 11.06 1.45
CA ASN A 209 -25.58 10.48 2.14
C ASN A 209 -26.60 10.01 1.12
#